data_ac9f76b42f00edb40af7f190bdcab2d1
#
_entry.id   ac9f76b42f00edb40af7f190bdcab2d1
#
_cell.length_a   1.000
_cell.length_b   1.000
_cell.length_c   1.000
_cell.angle_alpha   90.00
_cell.angle_beta   90.00
_cell.angle_gamma   90.00
#
_symmetry.space_group_name_H-M   'P 1'
#
loop_
_entity.id
_entity.type
_entity.pdbx_description
1 polymer ?
#
loop_
_entity_poly.entity_id
_entity_poly.type
_entity_poly.pdbx_seq_one_letter_code
_entity_poly.pdbx_strand_id
1 'polypeptide(L)'
;MVEILTDSTFDEKVLKSDKLAVVDFSAVWCGPCRMVSPIIHELATEYEGRIVVGEINVDDNPQVTAQFKVRNIPTVLFIKGGEVVDKQVGAVPKASYKALVEKNL
;
A
#
# COMPACT_ATOMS: atom_id res chain seq x y z
N MET A 1 -9.82 3.66 7.24
CA MET A 1 -8.83 4.69 7.58
C MET A 1 -7.45 4.29 7.10
N VAL A 2 -6.71 5.23 6.57
CA VAL A 2 -5.36 4.97 6.05
C VAL A 2 -4.32 5.18 7.15
N GLU A 3 -3.48 4.17 7.39
CA GLU A 3 -2.37 4.27 8.33
C GLU A 3 -1.18 4.94 7.66
N ILE A 4 -0.51 5.85 8.39
CA ILE A 4 0.78 6.38 7.95
C ILE A 4 1.85 5.43 8.48
N LEU A 5 2.49 4.71 7.58
CA LEU A 5 3.46 3.67 7.93
C LEU A 5 4.89 4.21 7.93
N THR A 6 5.71 3.65 8.80
CA THR A 6 7.13 3.98 8.89
C THR A 6 7.95 2.70 8.96
N ASP A 7 9.28 2.84 8.81
CA ASP A 7 10.19 1.71 8.98
C ASP A 7 9.98 1.01 10.33
N SER A 8 9.67 1.78 11.39
CA SER A 8 9.50 1.24 12.73
C SER A 8 8.13 0.61 12.99
N THR A 9 7.10 0.94 12.22
CA THR A 9 5.73 0.45 12.45
C THR A 9 5.27 -0.58 11.43
N PHE A 10 5.99 -0.74 10.34
CA PHE A 10 5.58 -1.59 9.22
C PHE A 10 5.38 -3.05 9.63
N ASP A 11 6.34 -3.62 10.35
CA ASP A 11 6.27 -5.01 10.78
C ASP A 11 5.00 -5.28 11.59
N GLU A 12 4.76 -4.46 12.60
CA GLU A 12 3.62 -4.63 13.49
C GLU A 12 2.28 -4.41 12.80
N LYS A 13 2.18 -3.37 11.98
CA LYS A 13 0.91 -2.99 11.38
C LYS A 13 0.57 -3.78 10.12
N VAL A 14 1.57 -4.22 9.38
CA VAL A 14 1.37 -4.88 8.08
C VAL A 14 1.75 -6.35 8.13
N LEU A 15 3.00 -6.65 8.48
CA LEU A 15 3.50 -8.03 8.36
C LEU A 15 2.87 -8.99 9.37
N LYS A 16 2.50 -8.50 10.54
CA LYS A 16 1.85 -9.30 11.59
C LYS A 16 0.33 -9.27 11.52
N SER A 17 -0.24 -8.54 10.56
CA SER A 17 -1.70 -8.49 10.40
C SER A 17 -2.21 -9.79 9.78
N ASP A 18 -3.38 -10.23 10.23
CA ASP A 18 -4.09 -11.38 9.65
C ASP A 18 -5.00 -10.97 8.48
N LYS A 19 -5.11 -9.68 8.21
CA LYS A 19 -5.90 -9.14 7.11
C LYS A 19 -5.03 -8.85 5.90
N LEU A 20 -5.66 -8.76 4.73
CA LEU A 20 -4.98 -8.23 3.55
C LEU A 20 -4.56 -6.79 3.83
N ALA A 21 -3.30 -6.47 3.58
CA ALA A 21 -2.79 -5.12 3.68
C ALA A 21 -2.52 -4.57 2.29
N VAL A 22 -2.98 -3.33 2.04
CA VAL A 22 -2.75 -2.59 0.80
C VAL A 22 -1.86 -1.42 1.16
N VAL A 23 -0.65 -1.41 0.64
CA VAL A 23 0.38 -0.44 1.02
C VAL A 23 0.82 0.37 -0.19
N ASP A 24 0.61 1.68 -0.12
CA ASP A 24 0.98 2.63 -1.17
C ASP A 24 2.33 3.26 -0.85
N PHE A 25 3.34 2.93 -1.65
CA PHE A 25 4.66 3.57 -1.57
C PHE A 25 4.67 4.79 -2.48
N SER A 26 4.91 5.96 -1.89
CA SER A 26 4.82 7.23 -2.58
C SER A 26 5.84 8.24 -2.08
N ALA A 27 5.84 9.44 -2.68
CA ALA A 27 6.64 10.57 -2.24
C ALA A 27 5.89 11.86 -2.54
N VAL A 28 6.20 12.92 -1.78
CA VAL A 28 5.49 14.20 -1.94
C VAL A 28 5.73 14.87 -3.29
N TRP A 29 6.89 14.63 -3.92
CA TRP A 29 7.26 15.20 -5.21
C TRP A 29 6.71 14.42 -6.41
N CYS A 30 6.04 13.31 -6.17
CA CYS A 30 5.61 12.40 -7.23
C CYS A 30 4.21 12.77 -7.74
N GLY A 31 4.13 13.24 -8.98
CA GLY A 31 2.86 13.61 -9.60
C GLY A 31 1.86 12.46 -9.70
N PRO A 32 2.23 11.32 -10.30
CA PRO A 32 1.34 10.15 -10.39
C PRO A 32 0.86 9.63 -9.04
N CYS A 33 1.69 9.75 -8.00
CA CYS A 33 1.30 9.34 -6.65
C CYS A 33 0.09 10.11 -6.13
N ARG A 34 -0.06 11.38 -6.54
CA ARG A 34 -1.20 12.22 -6.14
C ARG A 34 -2.52 11.74 -6.74
N MET A 35 -2.45 11.00 -7.85
CA MET A 35 -3.64 10.40 -8.46
C MET A 35 -4.04 9.11 -7.73
N VAL A 36 -3.07 8.40 -7.18
CA VAL A 36 -3.30 7.12 -6.51
C VAL A 36 -3.77 7.31 -5.07
N SER A 37 -3.25 8.28 -4.35
CA SER A 37 -3.58 8.49 -2.93
C SER A 37 -5.09 8.59 -2.67
N PRO A 38 -5.88 9.38 -3.41
CA PRO A 38 -7.34 9.41 -3.21
C PRO A 38 -8.00 8.06 -3.42
N ILE A 39 -7.52 7.28 -4.38
CA ILE A 39 -8.04 5.94 -4.65
C ILE A 39 -7.79 5.02 -3.45
N ILE A 40 -6.59 5.07 -2.89
CA ILE A 40 -6.22 4.29 -1.70
C ILE A 40 -7.11 4.65 -0.52
N HIS A 41 -7.39 5.94 -0.32
CA HIS A 41 -8.29 6.40 0.74
C HIS A 41 -9.73 5.92 0.51
N GLU A 42 -10.20 5.90 -0.73
CA GLU A 42 -11.53 5.36 -1.06
C GLU A 42 -11.61 3.87 -0.75
N LEU A 43 -10.57 3.10 -1.09
CA LEU A 43 -10.53 1.67 -0.79
C LEU A 43 -10.54 1.42 0.72
N ALA A 44 -9.84 2.25 1.49
CA ALA A 44 -9.84 2.13 2.95
C ALA A 44 -11.25 2.30 3.51
N THR A 45 -12.04 3.21 2.95
CA THR A 45 -13.43 3.43 3.36
C THR A 45 -14.32 2.28 2.93
N GLU A 46 -14.20 1.83 1.67
CA GLU A 46 -15.06 0.76 1.13
C GLU A 46 -14.85 -0.58 1.81
N TYR A 47 -13.62 -0.86 2.23
CA TYR A 47 -13.26 -2.14 2.85
C TYR A 47 -12.94 -1.99 4.34
N GLU A 48 -13.45 -0.95 4.99
CA GLU A 48 -13.17 -0.70 6.40
C GLU A 48 -13.46 -1.93 7.25
N GLY A 49 -12.50 -2.30 8.11
CA GLY A 49 -12.59 -3.48 8.96
C GLY A 49 -12.22 -4.78 8.28
N ARG A 50 -12.10 -4.80 6.95
CA ARG A 50 -11.79 -6.01 6.18
C ARG A 50 -10.34 -6.05 5.69
N ILE A 51 -9.74 -4.90 5.47
CA ILE A 51 -8.35 -4.77 5.04
C ILE A 51 -7.62 -3.73 5.88
N VAL A 52 -6.30 -3.79 5.85
CA VAL A 52 -5.43 -2.74 6.39
C VAL A 52 -4.95 -1.93 5.20
N VAL A 53 -5.05 -0.62 5.27
CA VAL A 53 -4.59 0.28 4.21
C VAL A 53 -3.58 1.25 4.78
N GLY A 54 -2.43 1.36 4.14
CA GLY A 54 -1.39 2.26 4.59
C GLY A 54 -0.70 2.99 3.46
N GLU A 55 -0.12 4.14 3.79
CA GLU A 55 0.75 4.90 2.92
C GLU A 55 2.13 5.02 3.56
N ILE A 56 3.17 4.94 2.76
CA ILE A 56 4.54 5.09 3.23
C ILE A 56 5.30 6.04 2.31
N ASN A 57 5.99 7.00 2.92
CA ASN A 57 6.85 7.94 2.18
C ASN A 57 8.22 7.30 2.01
N VAL A 58 8.62 7.03 0.78
CA VAL A 58 9.88 6.31 0.49
C VAL A 58 11.12 7.11 0.89
N ASP A 59 11.05 8.44 0.88
CA ASP A 59 12.19 9.28 1.23
C ASP A 59 12.52 9.22 2.71
N ASP A 60 11.50 9.05 3.55
CA ASP A 60 11.66 9.02 5.00
C ASP A 60 11.82 7.59 5.54
N ASN A 61 11.58 6.57 4.72
CA ASN A 61 11.52 5.18 5.16
C ASN A 61 12.32 4.27 4.22
N PRO A 62 13.64 4.46 4.16
CA PRO A 62 14.49 3.74 3.21
C PRO A 62 14.60 2.24 3.51
N GLN A 63 14.43 1.81 4.76
CA GLN A 63 14.61 0.42 5.12
C GLN A 63 13.53 -0.47 4.50
N VAL A 64 12.25 -0.15 4.71
CA VAL A 64 11.15 -0.94 4.18
C VAL A 64 11.09 -0.81 2.66
N THR A 65 11.41 0.35 2.11
CA THR A 65 11.47 0.59 0.68
C THR A 65 12.48 -0.36 0.01
N ALA A 66 13.67 -0.49 0.62
CA ALA A 66 14.69 -1.40 0.13
C ALA A 66 14.32 -2.87 0.37
N GLN A 67 13.73 -3.18 1.51
CA GLN A 67 13.30 -4.53 1.87
C GLN A 67 12.38 -5.13 0.81
N PHE A 68 11.44 -4.35 0.30
CA PHE A 68 10.49 -4.80 -0.71
C PHE A 68 10.91 -4.43 -2.14
N LYS A 69 12.14 -3.92 -2.30
CA LYS A 69 12.74 -3.61 -3.61
C LYS A 69 11.87 -2.65 -4.44
N VAL A 70 11.27 -1.68 -3.77
CA VAL A 70 10.48 -0.65 -4.44
C VAL A 70 11.43 0.32 -5.12
N ARG A 71 11.38 0.36 -6.45
CA ARG A 71 12.27 1.19 -7.28
C ARG A 71 11.53 2.29 -8.02
N ASN A 72 10.25 2.09 -8.26
CA ASN A 72 9.42 3.04 -8.97
C ASN A 72 8.22 3.37 -8.11
N ILE A 73 7.75 4.61 -8.15
CA ILE A 73 6.58 5.05 -7.42
C ILE A 73 5.58 5.71 -8.38
N PRO A 74 4.29 5.58 -8.11
CA PRO A 74 3.70 4.82 -7.00
C PRO A 74 3.84 3.31 -7.21
N THR A 75 4.06 2.59 -6.12
CA THR A 75 3.98 1.13 -6.09
C THR A 75 3.01 0.76 -4.97
N VAL A 76 2.01 -0.03 -5.30
CA VAL A 76 1.06 -0.53 -4.31
C VAL A 76 1.31 -2.02 -4.12
N LEU A 77 1.64 -2.41 -2.90
CA LEU A 77 1.85 -3.81 -2.53
C LEU A 77 0.61 -4.34 -1.84
N PHE A 78 0.27 -5.57 -2.17
CA PHE A 78 -0.80 -6.32 -1.54
C PHE A 78 -0.14 -7.43 -0.74
N ILE A 79 -0.27 -7.37 0.60
CA ILE A 79 0.46 -8.24 1.53
C ILE A 79 -0.55 -8.98 2.39
N LYS A 80 -0.41 -10.31 2.46
CA LYS A 80 -1.27 -11.14 3.29
C LYS A 80 -0.44 -12.21 3.97
N GLY A 81 -0.62 -12.38 5.27
CA GLY A 81 0.16 -13.35 6.03
C GLY A 81 1.65 -13.05 6.01
N GLY A 82 2.03 -11.79 5.94
CA GLY A 82 3.43 -11.36 5.90
C GLY A 82 4.10 -11.49 4.55
N GLU A 83 3.37 -11.87 3.50
CA GLU A 83 3.92 -12.10 2.16
C GLU A 83 3.25 -11.22 1.12
N VAL A 84 4.04 -10.74 0.14
CA VAL A 84 3.52 -9.99 -1.00
C VAL A 84 2.76 -10.95 -1.90
N VAL A 85 1.45 -10.76 -2.02
CA VAL A 85 0.59 -11.60 -2.87
C VAL A 85 0.31 -10.97 -4.22
N ASP A 86 0.36 -9.65 -4.31
CA ASP A 86 0.22 -8.91 -5.57
C ASP A 86 0.94 -7.56 -5.48
N LYS A 87 1.20 -6.98 -6.64
CA LYS A 87 1.90 -5.70 -6.77
C LYS A 87 1.38 -4.94 -7.99
N GLN A 88 1.17 -3.64 -7.84
CA GLN A 88 0.83 -2.75 -8.95
C GLN A 88 1.83 -1.60 -8.98
N VAL A 89 2.59 -1.49 -10.06
CA VAL A 89 3.54 -0.40 -10.29
C VAL A 89 2.91 0.62 -11.22
N GLY A 90 3.00 1.91 -10.87
CA GLY A 90 2.42 2.98 -11.65
C GLY A 90 0.96 3.25 -11.30
N ALA A 91 0.44 4.38 -11.78
CA ALA A 91 -0.95 4.77 -11.55
C ALA A 91 -1.86 4.04 -12.53
N VAL A 92 -2.90 3.41 -12.01
CA VAL A 92 -3.92 2.71 -12.79
C VAL A 92 -5.30 3.11 -12.28
N PRO A 93 -6.38 2.85 -13.02
CA PRO A 93 -7.73 3.17 -12.54
C PRO A 93 -8.09 2.40 -11.26
N LYS A 94 -8.98 2.98 -10.46
CA LYS A 94 -9.46 2.39 -9.21
C LYS A 94 -9.91 0.93 -9.38
N ALA A 95 -10.59 0.63 -10.48
CA ALA A 95 -11.10 -0.72 -10.75
C ALA A 95 -9.98 -1.76 -10.73
N SER A 96 -8.76 -1.39 -11.17
CA SER A 96 -7.63 -2.31 -11.18
C SER A 96 -7.15 -2.64 -9.77
N TYR A 97 -7.08 -1.63 -8.89
CA TYR A 97 -6.73 -1.86 -7.48
C TYR A 97 -7.81 -2.68 -6.78
N LYS A 98 -9.06 -2.34 -7.03
CA LYS A 98 -10.18 -3.04 -6.41
C LYS A 98 -10.21 -4.52 -6.81
N ALA A 99 -9.91 -4.83 -8.06
CA ALA A 99 -9.83 -6.21 -8.54
C ALA A 99 -8.76 -7.00 -7.78
N LEU A 100 -7.62 -6.38 -7.49
CA LEU A 100 -6.54 -7.03 -6.72
C LEU A 100 -6.92 -7.21 -5.25
N VAL A 101 -7.67 -6.27 -4.68
CA VAL A 101 -8.22 -6.43 -3.32
C VAL A 101 -9.17 -7.63 -3.29
N GLU A 102 -10.14 -7.68 -4.20
CA GLU A 102 -11.14 -8.74 -4.24
C GLU A 102 -10.51 -10.12 -4.44
N LYS A 103 -9.50 -10.20 -5.28
CA LYS A 103 -8.76 -11.44 -5.54
C LYS A 103 -8.11 -12.00 -4.29
N ASN A 104 -7.66 -11.15 -3.38
CA ASN A 104 -6.81 -11.52 -2.25
C ASN A 104 -7.49 -11.41 -0.88
N LEU A 105 -8.76 -11.13 -0.84
CA LEU A 105 -9.51 -11.08 0.43
C LEU A 105 -9.53 -12.48 1.14
#